data_0260884d847e03de11767b6a0a921f7d
#
_entry.id   0260884d847e03de11767b6a0a921f7d
#
_cell.length_a   1.000
_cell.length_b   1.000
_cell.length_c   1.000
_cell.angle_alpha   90.00
_cell.angle_beta   90.00
_cell.angle_gamma   90.00
#
_symmetry.space_group_name_H-M   'P 1'
#
loop_
_entity.id
_entity.type
_entity.pdbx_description
1 polymer ?
#
loop_
_entity_poly.entity_id
_entity_poly.type
_entity_poly.pdbx_seq_one_letter_code
_entity_poly.pdbx_strand_id
1 'polypeptide(L)'
;MSVDRSKVLSAAQKHLAKGNYDRAIAEYQRLVDEDPADVRTWLKIGDLQTRKGAHKEASDTYRRVAEHYAEQGFFLKAVAVYKQILKLQPNRLDVSLRLAEMYEQLQLVSDALQTYEQAAIAYARQGDAENMLGILDRMAKLDPENIPVRIKYAEALSKAKETERAASEFEAGARLLEEQGRIDDYLKVAERLLYHRPG
;
A
#
# COMPACT_ATOMS: atom_id res chain seq x y z
N MET A 1 -19.25 30.15 -17.71
CA MET A 1 -18.12 30.84 -18.36
C MET A 1 -16.89 29.97 -18.18
N SER A 2 -16.24 29.55 -19.27
CA SER A 2 -15.02 28.76 -19.19
C SER A 2 -13.89 29.58 -18.52
N VAL A 3 -13.15 28.94 -17.64
CA VAL A 3 -12.06 29.59 -16.90
C VAL A 3 -10.87 29.82 -17.83
N ASP A 4 -10.42 31.07 -17.96
CA ASP A 4 -9.22 31.41 -18.74
C ASP A 4 -7.97 30.87 -18.02
N ARG A 5 -7.52 29.68 -18.45
CA ARG A 5 -6.38 28.96 -17.87
C ARG A 5 -5.13 29.84 -17.77
N SER A 6 -4.85 30.66 -18.78
CA SER A 6 -3.66 31.53 -18.82
C SER A 6 -3.72 32.59 -17.73
N LYS A 7 -4.88 33.21 -17.55
CA LYS A 7 -5.08 34.23 -16.47
C LYS A 7 -4.95 33.60 -15.10
N VAL A 8 -5.54 32.42 -14.89
CA VAL A 8 -5.46 31.70 -13.60
C VAL A 8 -4.01 31.34 -13.26
N LEU A 9 -3.27 30.77 -14.22
CA LEU A 9 -1.87 30.42 -14.01
C LEU A 9 -1.02 31.66 -13.68
N SER A 10 -1.23 32.79 -14.38
CA SER A 10 -0.53 34.05 -14.11
C SER A 10 -0.88 34.59 -12.71
N ALA A 11 -2.14 34.54 -12.30
CA ALA A 11 -2.57 34.96 -10.97
C ALA A 11 -1.95 34.08 -9.87
N ALA A 12 -1.97 32.75 -10.06
CA ALA A 12 -1.35 31.82 -9.11
C ALA A 12 0.15 32.10 -8.96
N GLN A 13 0.87 32.32 -10.05
CA GLN A 13 2.31 32.66 -10.01
C GLN A 13 2.58 33.95 -9.25
N LYS A 14 1.76 35.01 -9.43
CA LYS A 14 1.89 36.25 -8.67
C LYS A 14 1.68 36.03 -7.16
N HIS A 15 0.76 35.14 -6.77
CA HIS A 15 0.57 34.76 -5.37
C HIS A 15 1.75 33.98 -4.82
N LEU A 16 2.30 33.03 -5.59
CA LEU A 16 3.48 32.24 -5.22
C LEU A 16 4.72 33.12 -5.01
N ALA A 17 4.94 34.12 -5.89
CA ALA A 17 6.06 35.05 -5.74
C ALA A 17 6.00 35.86 -4.44
N LYS A 18 4.80 36.03 -3.85
CA LYS A 18 4.56 36.69 -2.57
C LYS A 18 4.47 35.73 -1.38
N GLY A 19 4.69 34.43 -1.57
CA GLY A 19 4.52 33.40 -0.55
C GLY A 19 3.06 33.13 -0.13
N ASN A 20 2.09 33.65 -0.87
CA ASN A 20 0.67 33.50 -0.56
C ASN A 20 0.12 32.17 -1.10
N TYR A 21 0.50 31.06 -0.44
CA TYR A 21 0.13 29.71 -0.89
C TYR A 21 -1.39 29.50 -0.96
N ASP A 22 -2.16 29.96 0.02
CA ASP A 22 -3.61 29.80 0.03
C ASP A 22 -4.30 30.43 -1.19
N ARG A 23 -3.88 31.63 -1.56
CA ARG A 23 -4.42 32.30 -2.74
C ARG A 23 -3.99 31.62 -4.03
N ALA A 24 -2.77 31.10 -4.09
CA ALA A 24 -2.30 30.33 -5.24
C ALA A 24 -3.08 29.02 -5.39
N ILE A 25 -3.33 28.32 -4.29
CA ILE A 25 -4.17 27.10 -4.26
C ILE A 25 -5.59 27.42 -4.73
N ALA A 26 -6.19 28.50 -4.25
CA ALA A 26 -7.53 28.93 -4.68
C ALA A 26 -7.62 29.20 -6.18
N GLU A 27 -6.59 29.78 -6.79
CA GLU A 27 -6.55 29.96 -8.25
C GLU A 27 -6.44 28.59 -8.97
N TYR A 28 -5.57 27.69 -8.53
CA TYR A 28 -5.48 26.36 -9.13
C TYR A 28 -6.77 25.54 -8.93
N GLN A 29 -7.46 25.72 -7.79
CA GLN A 29 -8.73 25.05 -7.52
C GLN A 29 -9.77 25.34 -8.60
N ARG A 30 -9.84 26.56 -9.11
CA ARG A 30 -10.75 26.93 -10.21
C ARG A 30 -10.51 26.12 -11.49
N LEU A 31 -9.25 25.69 -11.74
CA LEU A 31 -8.95 24.86 -12.92
C LEU A 31 -9.42 23.42 -12.71
N VAL A 32 -9.24 22.86 -11.52
CA VAL A 32 -9.65 21.48 -11.24
C VAL A 32 -11.14 21.35 -10.94
N ASP A 33 -11.81 22.43 -10.60
CA ASP A 33 -13.28 22.49 -10.51
C ASP A 33 -13.92 22.43 -11.92
N GLU A 34 -13.26 23.00 -12.93
CA GLU A 34 -13.69 22.92 -14.33
C GLU A 34 -13.27 21.60 -14.99
N ASP A 35 -12.05 21.13 -14.72
CA ASP A 35 -11.51 19.87 -15.21
C ASP A 35 -10.95 19.03 -14.03
N PRO A 36 -11.80 18.21 -13.39
CA PRO A 36 -11.35 17.33 -12.30
C PRO A 36 -10.30 16.29 -12.68
N ALA A 37 -10.11 16.04 -13.98
CA ALA A 37 -9.10 15.12 -14.50
C ALA A 37 -7.72 15.79 -14.71
N ASP A 38 -7.58 17.11 -14.48
CA ASP A 38 -6.30 17.80 -14.57
C ASP A 38 -5.34 17.43 -13.42
N VAL A 39 -4.80 16.23 -13.51
CA VAL A 39 -3.84 15.66 -12.55
C VAL A 39 -2.63 16.58 -12.30
N ARG A 40 -2.19 17.29 -13.35
CA ARG A 40 -1.03 18.20 -13.22
C ARG A 40 -1.32 19.36 -12.30
N THR A 41 -2.54 19.89 -12.37
CA THR A 41 -2.95 20.97 -11.48
C THR A 41 -3.19 20.45 -10.07
N TRP A 42 -3.77 19.24 -9.89
CA TRP A 42 -3.89 18.60 -8.58
C TRP A 42 -2.52 18.38 -7.92
N LEU A 43 -1.50 17.92 -8.65
CA LEU A 43 -0.14 17.79 -8.11
C LEU A 43 0.41 19.11 -7.61
N LYS A 44 0.21 20.21 -8.35
CA LYS A 44 0.62 21.55 -7.90
C LYS A 44 -0.08 21.98 -6.61
N ILE A 45 -1.38 21.70 -6.49
CA ILE A 45 -2.13 21.97 -5.26
C ILE A 45 -1.52 21.17 -4.09
N GLY A 46 -1.29 19.86 -4.24
CA GLY A 46 -0.67 19.03 -3.23
C GLY A 46 0.73 19.51 -2.81
N ASP A 47 1.55 19.92 -3.79
CA ASP A 47 2.89 20.48 -3.53
C ASP A 47 2.81 21.78 -2.71
N LEU A 48 1.86 22.65 -3.01
CA LEU A 48 1.66 23.89 -2.28
C LEU A 48 1.12 23.66 -0.87
N GLN A 49 0.20 22.74 -0.71
CA GLN A 49 -0.29 22.29 0.60
C GLN A 49 0.85 21.74 1.46
N THR A 50 1.73 20.93 0.85
CA THR A 50 2.94 20.41 1.53
C THR A 50 3.87 21.57 1.97
N ARG A 51 4.16 22.52 1.09
CA ARG A 51 5.01 23.69 1.41
C ARG A 51 4.41 24.56 2.52
N LYS A 52 3.09 24.64 2.60
CA LYS A 52 2.36 25.33 3.65
C LYS A 52 2.39 24.59 4.99
N GLY A 53 2.78 23.29 5.00
CA GLY A 53 2.69 22.41 6.18
C GLY A 53 1.31 21.78 6.39
N ALA A 54 0.40 21.91 5.43
CA ALA A 54 -0.94 21.32 5.44
C ALA A 54 -0.88 19.86 4.99
N HIS A 55 -0.19 19.01 5.79
CA HIS A 55 0.15 17.63 5.39
C HIS A 55 -1.08 16.72 5.20
N LYS A 56 -2.15 16.95 5.94
CA LYS A 56 -3.39 16.18 5.80
C LYS A 56 -4.05 16.48 4.46
N GLU A 57 -4.26 17.74 4.15
CA GLU A 57 -4.86 18.20 2.89
C GLU A 57 -4.00 17.79 1.69
N ALA A 58 -2.67 17.92 1.82
CA ALA A 58 -1.74 17.45 0.78
C ALA A 58 -1.89 15.95 0.52
N SER A 59 -1.98 15.14 1.57
CA SER A 59 -2.16 13.69 1.46
C SER A 59 -3.48 13.34 0.79
N ASP A 60 -4.57 14.03 1.10
CA ASP A 60 -5.88 13.80 0.48
C ASP A 60 -5.87 14.21 -1.00
N THR A 61 -5.18 15.30 -1.34
CA THR A 61 -4.98 15.73 -2.73
C THR A 61 -4.14 14.74 -3.52
N TYR A 62 -3.00 14.30 -2.97
CA TYR A 62 -2.16 13.29 -3.62
C TYR A 62 -2.86 11.95 -3.76
N ARG A 63 -3.69 11.55 -2.80
CA ARG A 63 -4.47 10.32 -2.90
C ARG A 63 -5.38 10.33 -4.13
N ARG A 64 -6.12 11.41 -4.39
CA ARG A 64 -6.90 11.58 -5.63
C ARG A 64 -6.05 11.35 -6.88
N VAL A 65 -4.85 11.94 -6.91
CA VAL A 65 -3.93 11.80 -8.04
C VAL A 65 -3.47 10.36 -8.20
N ALA A 66 -3.09 9.70 -7.10
CA ALA A 66 -2.64 8.32 -7.13
C ALA A 66 -3.74 7.37 -7.59
N GLU A 67 -4.97 7.53 -7.09
CA GLU A 67 -6.14 6.77 -7.49
C GLU A 67 -6.43 6.96 -9.00
N HIS A 68 -6.43 8.19 -9.48
CA HIS A 68 -6.61 8.47 -10.90
C HIS A 68 -5.53 7.80 -11.77
N TYR A 69 -4.26 7.84 -11.36
CA TYR A 69 -3.20 7.14 -12.10
C TYR A 69 -3.39 5.62 -12.07
N ALA A 70 -3.83 5.05 -10.95
CA ALA A 70 -4.10 3.63 -10.81
C ALA A 70 -5.24 3.18 -11.74
N GLU A 71 -6.35 3.92 -11.77
CA GLU A 71 -7.51 3.67 -12.64
C GLU A 71 -7.14 3.71 -14.13
N GLN A 72 -6.19 4.57 -14.51
CA GLN A 72 -5.68 4.67 -15.88
C GLN A 72 -4.57 3.65 -16.21
N GLY A 73 -4.21 2.76 -15.27
CA GLY A 73 -3.14 1.78 -15.46
C GLY A 73 -1.72 2.37 -15.38
N PHE A 74 -1.58 3.64 -14.96
CA PHE A 74 -0.27 4.27 -14.77
C PHE A 74 0.33 3.93 -13.41
N PHE A 75 0.49 2.63 -13.11
CA PHE A 75 0.86 2.13 -11.79
C PHE A 75 2.18 2.69 -11.27
N LEU A 76 3.21 2.87 -12.11
CA LEU A 76 4.48 3.51 -11.68
C LEU A 76 4.28 4.95 -11.18
N LYS A 77 3.38 5.70 -11.83
CA LYS A 77 3.05 7.06 -11.38
C LYS A 77 2.27 7.02 -10.06
N ALA A 78 1.32 6.09 -9.94
CA ALA A 78 0.59 5.88 -8.68
C ALA A 78 1.54 5.54 -7.52
N VAL A 79 2.49 4.61 -7.73
CA VAL A 79 3.54 4.27 -6.75
C VAL A 79 4.30 5.52 -6.28
N ALA A 80 4.75 6.36 -7.22
CA ALA A 80 5.49 7.57 -6.86
C ALA A 80 4.67 8.51 -5.96
N VAL A 81 3.38 8.68 -6.26
CA VAL A 81 2.49 9.55 -5.50
C VAL A 81 2.12 8.93 -4.15
N TYR A 82 1.83 7.63 -4.06
CA TYR A 82 1.58 6.95 -2.78
C TYR A 82 2.80 7.03 -1.85
N LYS A 83 4.02 6.85 -2.39
CA LYS A 83 5.26 7.06 -1.61
C LYS A 83 5.39 8.49 -1.09
N GLN A 84 4.93 9.48 -1.84
CA GLN A 84 4.94 10.87 -1.39
C GLN A 84 3.96 11.08 -0.22
N ILE A 85 2.78 10.47 -0.25
CA ILE A 85 1.84 10.47 0.88
C ILE A 85 2.49 9.86 2.13
N LEU A 86 3.13 8.70 1.99
CA LEU A 86 3.77 8.01 3.11
C LEU A 86 4.97 8.78 3.69
N LYS A 87 5.63 9.64 2.91
CA LYS A 87 6.64 10.58 3.45
C LYS A 87 6.03 11.64 4.34
N LEU A 88 4.83 12.10 4.02
CA LEU A 88 4.10 13.11 4.82
C LEU A 88 3.42 12.48 6.04
N GLN A 89 2.89 11.29 5.88
CA GLN A 89 2.11 10.54 6.87
C GLN A 89 2.52 9.06 6.85
N PRO A 90 3.60 8.67 7.55
CA PRO A 90 4.16 7.30 7.46
C PRO A 90 3.24 6.19 7.95
N ASN A 91 2.28 6.52 8.82
CA ASN A 91 1.39 5.54 9.46
C ASN A 91 0.05 5.35 8.73
N ARG A 92 -0.07 5.81 7.48
CA ARG A 92 -1.27 5.62 6.64
C ARG A 92 -1.32 4.20 6.08
N LEU A 93 -1.89 3.31 6.88
CA LEU A 93 -2.00 1.89 6.54
C LEU A 93 -2.83 1.65 5.27
N ASP A 94 -3.91 2.40 5.09
CA ASP A 94 -4.73 2.41 3.87
C ASP A 94 -3.91 2.74 2.62
N VAL A 95 -3.00 3.70 2.72
CA VAL A 95 -2.11 4.09 1.62
C VAL A 95 -1.03 3.05 1.36
N SER A 96 -0.49 2.43 2.43
CA SER A 96 0.49 1.34 2.31
C SER A 96 -0.11 0.14 1.58
N LEU A 97 -1.36 -0.21 1.86
CA LEU A 97 -2.05 -1.30 1.16
C LEU A 97 -2.24 -0.98 -0.33
N ARG A 98 -2.66 0.24 -0.66
CA ARG A 98 -2.77 0.67 -2.06
C ARG A 98 -1.42 0.66 -2.79
N LEU A 99 -0.35 1.06 -2.09
CA LEU A 99 1.00 0.97 -2.64
C LEU A 99 1.41 -0.48 -2.95
N ALA A 100 1.14 -1.41 -2.03
CA ALA A 100 1.41 -2.83 -2.24
C ALA A 100 0.62 -3.39 -3.43
N GLU A 101 -0.66 -3.02 -3.58
CA GLU A 101 -1.47 -3.37 -4.75
C GLU A 101 -0.86 -2.85 -6.06
N MET A 102 -0.32 -1.64 -6.07
CA MET A 102 0.36 -1.11 -7.27
C MET A 102 1.64 -1.90 -7.61
N TYR A 103 2.37 -2.35 -6.58
CA TYR A 103 3.53 -3.22 -6.82
C TYR A 103 3.11 -4.58 -7.39
N GLU A 104 1.99 -5.18 -6.95
CA GLU A 104 1.46 -6.40 -7.56
C GLU A 104 1.14 -6.18 -9.04
N GLN A 105 0.45 -5.09 -9.39
CA GLN A 105 0.13 -4.76 -10.78
C GLN A 105 1.38 -4.60 -11.66
N LEU A 106 2.49 -4.18 -11.06
CA LEU A 106 3.78 -4.04 -11.72
C LEU A 106 4.62 -5.32 -11.70
N GLN A 107 4.12 -6.42 -11.12
CA GLN A 107 4.86 -7.68 -10.93
C GLN A 107 6.12 -7.49 -10.05
N LEU A 108 6.17 -6.46 -9.23
CA LEU A 108 7.25 -6.20 -8.29
C LEU A 108 6.97 -6.94 -6.97
N VAL A 109 7.04 -8.27 -7.04
CA VAL A 109 6.63 -9.19 -5.95
C VAL A 109 7.36 -8.88 -4.64
N SER A 110 8.68 -8.67 -4.69
CA SER A 110 9.48 -8.38 -3.48
C SER A 110 9.04 -7.09 -2.78
N ASP A 111 8.79 -6.02 -3.56
CA ASP A 111 8.32 -4.73 -3.01
C ASP A 111 6.90 -4.87 -2.43
N ALA A 112 6.02 -5.63 -3.10
CA ALA A 112 4.67 -5.90 -2.63
C ALA A 112 4.71 -6.66 -1.30
N LEU A 113 5.46 -7.77 -1.23
CA LEU A 113 5.61 -8.57 0.00
C LEU A 113 6.17 -7.75 1.16
N GLN A 114 7.22 -6.96 0.93
CA GLN A 114 7.78 -6.10 1.96
C GLN A 114 6.77 -5.08 2.48
N THR A 115 5.98 -4.48 1.59
CA THR A 115 4.97 -3.49 1.96
C THR A 115 3.80 -4.13 2.71
N TYR A 116 3.34 -5.30 2.28
CA TYR A 116 2.33 -6.08 2.99
C TYR A 116 2.82 -6.56 4.35
N GLU A 117 4.07 -6.99 4.47
CA GLU A 117 4.63 -7.40 5.77
C GLU A 117 4.57 -6.27 6.80
N GLN A 118 4.92 -5.04 6.42
CA GLN A 118 4.79 -3.89 7.30
C GLN A 118 3.32 -3.64 7.70
N ALA A 119 2.38 -3.83 6.78
CA ALA A 119 0.95 -3.71 7.07
C ALA A 119 0.47 -4.80 8.02
N ALA A 120 0.88 -6.06 7.82
CA ALA A 120 0.53 -7.17 8.71
C ALA A 120 1.07 -6.95 10.13
N ILE A 121 2.29 -6.43 10.27
CA ILE A 121 2.87 -6.06 11.57
C ILE A 121 2.06 -4.94 12.24
N ALA A 122 1.61 -3.95 11.46
CA ALA A 122 0.80 -2.86 12.00
C ALA A 122 -0.56 -3.35 12.50
N TYR A 123 -1.26 -4.20 11.76
CA TYR A 123 -2.51 -4.83 12.20
C TYR A 123 -2.31 -5.71 13.43
N ALA A 124 -1.23 -6.50 13.49
CA ALA A 124 -0.90 -7.31 14.65
C ALA A 124 -0.73 -6.45 15.92
N ARG A 125 -0.08 -5.29 15.81
CA ARG A 125 0.09 -4.34 16.94
C ARG A 125 -1.22 -3.70 17.37
N GLN A 126 -2.18 -3.55 16.47
CA GLN A 126 -3.52 -3.04 16.76
C GLN A 126 -4.46 -4.11 17.31
N GLY A 127 -4.03 -5.38 17.32
CA GLY A 127 -4.88 -6.52 17.70
C GLY A 127 -5.90 -6.91 16.63
N ASP A 128 -5.77 -6.38 15.43
CA ASP A 128 -6.65 -6.65 14.29
C ASP A 128 -6.20 -7.94 13.58
N ALA A 129 -6.58 -9.07 14.16
CA ALA A 129 -6.20 -10.39 13.66
C ALA A 129 -6.83 -10.71 12.30
N GLU A 130 -8.03 -10.22 12.03
CA GLU A 130 -8.75 -10.49 10.77
C GLU A 130 -8.01 -9.86 9.58
N ASN A 131 -7.73 -8.57 9.64
CA ASN A 131 -7.00 -7.89 8.59
C ASN A 131 -5.56 -8.39 8.46
N MET A 132 -4.89 -8.71 9.57
CA MET A 132 -3.57 -9.34 9.54
C MET A 132 -3.59 -10.67 8.78
N LEU A 133 -4.55 -11.56 9.07
CA LEU A 133 -4.69 -12.85 8.37
C LEU A 133 -4.99 -12.65 6.88
N GLY A 134 -5.87 -11.71 6.53
CA GLY A 134 -6.16 -11.37 5.14
C GLY A 134 -4.91 -10.93 4.35
N ILE A 135 -4.03 -10.16 4.98
CA ILE A 135 -2.75 -9.75 4.36
C ILE A 135 -1.80 -10.94 4.20
N LEU A 136 -1.67 -11.80 5.22
CA LEU A 136 -0.79 -12.97 5.16
C LEU A 136 -1.27 -13.98 4.09
N ASP A 137 -2.58 -14.17 3.95
CA ASP A 137 -3.19 -14.96 2.88
C ASP A 137 -2.81 -14.42 1.49
N ARG A 138 -2.92 -13.09 1.32
CA ARG A 138 -2.55 -12.43 0.07
C ARG A 138 -1.08 -12.59 -0.26
N MET A 139 -0.21 -12.45 0.75
CA MET A 139 1.23 -12.67 0.59
C MET A 139 1.56 -14.11 0.18
N ALA A 140 0.92 -15.10 0.81
CA ALA A 140 1.10 -16.52 0.48
C ALA A 140 0.61 -16.88 -0.94
N LYS A 141 -0.44 -16.20 -1.41
CA LYS A 141 -0.93 -16.35 -2.79
C LYS A 141 -0.05 -15.64 -3.83
N LEU A 142 0.55 -14.50 -3.44
CA LEU A 142 1.41 -13.72 -4.32
C LEU A 142 2.73 -14.43 -4.62
N ASP A 143 3.29 -15.12 -3.63
CA ASP A 143 4.53 -15.91 -3.75
C ASP A 143 4.32 -17.28 -3.09
N PRO A 144 3.74 -18.25 -3.82
CA PRO A 144 3.39 -19.55 -3.26
C PRO A 144 4.58 -20.40 -2.82
N GLU A 145 5.78 -20.12 -3.30
CA GLU A 145 7.02 -20.83 -2.94
C GLU A 145 7.75 -20.18 -1.76
N ASN A 146 7.22 -19.10 -1.22
CA ASN A 146 7.82 -18.38 -0.10
C ASN A 146 7.55 -19.06 1.24
N ILE A 147 8.40 -20.00 1.59
CA ILE A 147 8.29 -20.80 2.81
C ILE A 147 8.15 -19.93 4.07
N PRO A 148 8.97 -18.88 4.30
CA PRO A 148 8.80 -18.00 5.45
C PRO A 148 7.41 -17.37 5.56
N VAL A 149 6.83 -16.92 4.45
CA VAL A 149 5.48 -16.33 4.41
C VAL A 149 4.43 -17.37 4.77
N ARG A 150 4.49 -18.58 4.17
CA ARG A 150 3.58 -19.68 4.46
C ARG A 150 3.60 -20.08 5.92
N ILE A 151 4.79 -20.28 6.50
CA ILE A 151 4.91 -20.64 7.90
C ILE A 151 4.36 -19.54 8.81
N LYS A 152 4.65 -18.28 8.51
CA LYS A 152 4.11 -17.13 9.26
C LYS A 152 2.59 -17.09 9.20
N TYR A 153 2.02 -17.37 8.03
CA TYR A 153 0.57 -17.44 7.84
C TYR A 153 -0.04 -18.63 8.63
N ALA A 154 0.55 -19.82 8.54
CA ALA A 154 0.13 -20.99 9.29
C ALA A 154 0.15 -20.75 10.82
N GLU A 155 1.21 -20.11 11.34
CA GLU A 155 1.29 -19.73 12.76
C GLU A 155 0.21 -18.73 13.18
N ALA A 156 -0.11 -17.77 12.32
CA ALA A 156 -1.16 -16.80 12.58
C ALA A 156 -2.55 -17.47 12.58
N LEU A 157 -2.82 -18.39 11.64
CA LEU A 157 -4.03 -19.20 11.58
C LEU A 157 -4.17 -20.10 12.82
N SER A 158 -3.07 -20.72 13.24
CA SER A 158 -3.03 -21.54 14.46
C SER A 158 -3.44 -20.73 15.70
N LYS A 159 -2.90 -19.52 15.87
CA LYS A 159 -3.27 -18.60 16.96
C LYS A 159 -4.74 -18.18 16.90
N ALA A 160 -5.28 -18.05 15.69
CA ALA A 160 -6.69 -17.74 15.46
C ALA A 160 -7.61 -18.96 15.63
N LYS A 161 -7.05 -20.16 15.92
CA LYS A 161 -7.76 -21.45 16.04
C LYS A 161 -8.38 -21.95 14.73
N GLU A 162 -7.88 -21.49 13.60
CA GLU A 162 -8.24 -21.96 12.26
C GLU A 162 -7.41 -23.21 11.91
N THR A 163 -7.65 -24.31 12.65
CA THR A 163 -6.81 -25.51 12.68
C THR A 163 -6.58 -26.14 11.32
N GLU A 164 -7.64 -26.32 10.51
CA GLU A 164 -7.52 -26.96 9.20
C GLU A 164 -6.73 -26.11 8.20
N ARG A 165 -6.96 -24.81 8.20
CA ARG A 165 -6.19 -23.89 7.33
C ARG A 165 -4.73 -23.81 7.76
N ALA A 166 -4.47 -23.78 9.08
CA ALA A 166 -3.11 -23.82 9.60
C ALA A 166 -2.38 -25.08 9.19
N ALA A 167 -3.04 -26.26 9.31
CA ALA A 167 -2.47 -27.55 8.89
C ALA A 167 -2.14 -27.56 7.38
N SER A 168 -3.05 -27.08 6.55
CA SER A 168 -2.84 -26.99 5.08
C SER A 168 -1.62 -26.13 4.72
N GLU A 169 -1.44 -24.99 5.38
CA GLU A 169 -0.28 -24.11 5.10
C GLU A 169 1.03 -24.70 5.65
N PHE A 170 1.00 -25.37 6.82
CA PHE A 170 2.18 -26.10 7.31
C PHE A 170 2.56 -27.25 6.39
N GLU A 171 1.59 -28.03 5.87
CA GLU A 171 1.81 -29.10 4.92
C GLU A 171 2.45 -28.60 3.62
N ALA A 172 1.93 -27.48 3.07
CA ALA A 172 2.50 -26.88 1.88
C ALA A 172 3.95 -26.38 2.13
N GLY A 173 4.20 -25.75 3.28
CA GLY A 173 5.55 -25.33 3.66
C GLY A 173 6.50 -26.50 3.88
N ALA A 174 6.05 -27.58 4.52
CA ALA A 174 6.84 -28.78 4.74
C ALA A 174 7.24 -29.43 3.40
N ARG A 175 6.31 -29.58 2.45
CA ARG A 175 6.60 -30.11 1.12
C ARG A 175 7.67 -29.30 0.39
N LEU A 176 7.59 -27.98 0.39
CA LEU A 176 8.61 -27.13 -0.22
C LEU A 176 9.99 -27.28 0.44
N LEU A 177 10.03 -27.48 1.76
CA LEU A 177 11.29 -27.73 2.49
C LEU A 177 11.90 -29.09 2.13
N GLU A 178 11.07 -30.12 1.98
CA GLU A 178 11.48 -31.45 1.54
C GLU A 178 12.04 -31.41 0.11
N GLU A 179 11.35 -30.78 -0.82
CA GLU A 179 11.80 -30.58 -2.21
C GLU A 179 13.13 -29.84 -2.31
N GLN A 180 13.40 -28.93 -1.37
CA GLN A 180 14.67 -28.19 -1.25
C GLN A 180 15.76 -28.95 -0.47
N GLY A 181 15.48 -30.14 0.07
CA GLY A 181 16.40 -30.92 0.89
C GLY A 181 16.73 -30.30 2.25
N ARG A 182 15.90 -29.40 2.74
CA ARG A 182 16.07 -28.67 4.03
C ARG A 182 15.48 -29.49 5.18
N ILE A 183 16.07 -30.62 5.47
CA ILE A 183 15.51 -31.64 6.37
C ILE A 183 15.30 -31.11 7.80
N ASP A 184 16.25 -30.35 8.37
CA ASP A 184 16.11 -29.82 9.71
C ASP A 184 14.95 -28.84 9.87
N ASP A 185 14.68 -28.04 8.86
CA ASP A 185 13.56 -27.10 8.85
C ASP A 185 12.25 -27.84 8.57
N TYR A 186 12.27 -28.85 7.69
CA TYR A 186 11.14 -29.77 7.46
C TYR A 186 10.67 -30.41 8.75
N LEU A 187 11.57 -30.99 9.54
CA LEU A 187 11.20 -31.66 10.81
C LEU A 187 10.51 -30.70 11.77
N LYS A 188 11.01 -29.46 11.90
CA LYS A 188 10.38 -28.45 12.76
C LYS A 188 8.96 -28.08 12.30
N VAL A 189 8.71 -28.02 10.99
CA VAL A 189 7.38 -27.71 10.43
C VAL A 189 6.46 -28.92 10.53
N ALA A 190 6.98 -30.13 10.30
CA ALA A 190 6.22 -31.37 10.43
C ALA A 190 5.73 -31.60 11.88
N GLU A 191 6.52 -31.28 12.90
CA GLU A 191 6.08 -31.32 14.31
C GLU A 191 4.88 -30.41 14.55
N ARG A 192 4.85 -29.21 13.96
CA ARG A 192 3.73 -28.28 14.09
C ARG A 192 2.50 -28.76 13.33
N LEU A 193 2.70 -29.40 12.16
CA LEU A 193 1.62 -30.03 11.40
C LEU A 193 0.96 -31.14 12.22
N LEU A 194 1.74 -32.03 12.87
CA LEU A 194 1.23 -33.09 13.73
C LEU A 194 0.41 -32.57 14.92
N TYR A 195 0.72 -31.41 15.44
CA TYR A 195 -0.10 -30.77 16.47
C TYR A 195 -1.53 -30.47 15.98
N HIS A 196 -1.70 -30.13 14.71
CA HIS A 196 -2.99 -29.82 14.11
C HIS A 196 -3.70 -31.04 13.50
N ARG A 197 -2.96 -32.06 13.10
CA ARG A 197 -3.47 -33.34 12.57
C ARG A 197 -2.70 -34.50 13.20
N PRO A 198 -3.09 -34.97 14.40
CA PRO A 198 -2.34 -35.96 15.16
C PRO A 198 -2.49 -37.41 14.67
N GLY A 199 -2.94 -37.65 13.44
CA GLY A 199 -3.06 -39.02 12.97
C GLY A 199 -3.41 -39.18 11.55
#